data_8d33317b5e394d17dff51a4516160710
#
_entry.id   8d33317b5e394d17dff51a4516160710
#
_cell.length_a   1.000
_cell.length_b   1.000
_cell.length_c   1.000
_cell.angle_alpha   90.00
_cell.angle_beta   90.00
_cell.angle_gamma   90.00
#
_symmetry.space_group_name_H-M   'P 1'
#
loop_
_entity.id
_entity.type
_entity.pdbx_description
1 polymer ?
#
loop_
_entity_poly.entity_id
_entity_poly.type
_entity_poly.pdbx_seq_one_letter_code
_entity_poly.pdbx_strand_id
1 'polypeptide(L)'
;MELPIVEFPSYIEEMSEDFTHLFDQKRQLIHFKRLMTGYVAAEKKTISHMNGLFTLHTNQSNLNRFITSAQWSEYEMNSVKINMINQVESDGIVVLDDYINEKYGEEIFGTDWHRDHVSNRNVWGWQIADCVLSGKGIYPLLSSMYLREKSRWLKNDEFRSKIEIQKEHISQLVYLGLNFSCVVMDIWYFSKNLTDHIESLGKDWIAQSKSNRLMKSRGKWISLKKFGRKMLNNGGFRVVELGDQKYLMKVFTVTMKKAGKVRLLVSMNRHGNINFYVSNNLEWDELAIATQYSRRWDIEVWHREGKGNFGLKDCRLRCDDGVSRYLTLSALADTLLEIASMLSPVYAMLKNQGYTPEMKHRWILTEMVGQLISSVSKMENVEVKKIMEGILCPYTSTMIKNTNV
;
A
#
# COMPACT_ATOMS: atom_id res chain seq x y z
N MET A 1 -17.16 15.00 -13.34
CA MET A 1 -17.41 16.31 -12.71
C MET A 1 -17.12 16.12 -11.22
N GLU A 2 -16.14 16.80 -10.69
CA GLU A 2 -15.81 16.77 -9.27
C GLU A 2 -16.71 17.73 -8.50
N LEU A 3 -17.10 17.31 -7.30
CA LEU A 3 -17.96 18.11 -6.42
C LEU A 3 -17.11 19.01 -5.52
N PRO A 4 -17.55 20.24 -5.23
CA PRO A 4 -16.89 21.09 -4.27
C PRO A 4 -17.01 20.50 -2.86
N ILE A 5 -15.92 20.59 -2.11
CA ILE A 5 -15.84 20.12 -0.73
C ILE A 5 -16.24 21.27 0.19
N VAL A 6 -17.36 21.14 0.89
CA VAL A 6 -17.88 22.15 1.83
C VAL A 6 -17.47 21.84 3.27
N GLU A 7 -17.40 20.56 3.64
CA GLU A 7 -17.07 20.05 4.96
C GLU A 7 -16.15 18.83 4.81
N PHE A 8 -15.45 18.46 5.87
CA PHE A 8 -14.71 17.21 5.89
C PHE A 8 -15.67 16.03 6.08
N PRO A 9 -15.42 14.85 5.48
CA PRO A 9 -16.18 13.65 5.78
C PRO A 9 -16.14 13.31 7.27
N SER A 10 -17.23 12.77 7.81
CA SER A 10 -17.39 12.50 9.24
C SER A 10 -16.28 11.61 9.80
N TYR A 11 -15.88 10.57 9.05
CA TYR A 11 -14.79 9.69 9.48
C TYR A 11 -13.43 10.40 9.53
N ILE A 12 -13.18 11.39 8.65
CA ILE A 12 -11.95 12.20 8.70
C ILE A 12 -11.98 13.11 9.94
N GLU A 13 -13.13 13.71 10.26
CA GLU A 13 -13.28 14.52 11.48
C GLU A 13 -12.98 13.68 12.72
N GLU A 14 -13.61 12.50 12.85
CA GLU A 14 -13.47 11.61 14.00
C GLU A 14 -12.05 11.06 14.12
N MET A 15 -11.54 10.39 13.08
CA MET A 15 -10.24 9.71 13.14
C MET A 15 -9.05 10.67 13.20
N SER A 16 -9.21 11.92 12.75
CA SER A 16 -8.13 12.91 12.81
C SER A 16 -7.81 13.35 14.24
N GLU A 17 -8.71 13.14 15.18
CA GLU A 17 -8.47 13.47 16.60
C GLU A 17 -7.30 12.67 17.18
N ASP A 18 -7.10 11.42 16.74
CA ASP A 18 -5.98 10.58 17.17
C ASP A 18 -4.61 11.14 16.72
N PHE A 19 -4.59 12.01 15.71
CA PHE A 19 -3.38 12.65 15.19
C PHE A 19 -3.13 14.05 15.74
N THR A 20 -4.03 14.59 16.58
CA THR A 20 -3.96 15.99 17.06
C THR A 20 -2.64 16.29 17.77
N HIS A 21 -2.15 15.35 18.59
CA HIS A 21 -0.93 15.49 19.37
C HIS A 21 0.36 15.55 18.49
N LEU A 22 0.29 15.20 17.23
CA LEU A 22 1.41 15.28 16.28
C LEU A 22 1.65 16.68 15.71
N PHE A 23 0.73 17.62 15.98
CA PHE A 23 0.74 18.94 15.37
C PHE A 23 0.81 20.04 16.42
N ASP A 24 1.84 20.88 16.33
CA ASP A 24 2.00 22.04 17.24
C ASP A 24 0.89 23.10 17.11
N GLN A 25 0.23 23.14 15.96
CA GLN A 25 -0.72 24.19 15.61
C GLN A 25 -2.01 23.62 15.04
N LYS A 26 -3.16 24.12 15.50
CA LYS A 26 -4.50 23.74 15.00
C LYS A 26 -4.61 23.80 13.47
N ARG A 27 -3.95 24.78 12.82
CA ARG A 27 -3.97 24.88 11.36
C ARG A 27 -3.29 23.70 10.66
N GLN A 28 -2.31 23.03 11.30
CA GLN A 28 -1.66 21.84 10.72
C GLN A 28 -2.63 20.67 10.71
N LEU A 29 -3.43 20.49 11.76
CA LEU A 29 -4.51 19.51 11.78
C LEU A 29 -5.54 19.77 10.67
N ILE A 30 -5.91 21.04 10.43
CA ILE A 30 -6.79 21.40 9.31
C ILE A 30 -6.14 21.06 7.96
N HIS A 31 -4.83 21.27 7.79
CA HIS A 31 -4.13 20.90 6.57
C HIS A 31 -4.06 19.38 6.40
N PHE A 32 -3.88 18.64 7.49
CA PHE A 32 -3.95 17.18 7.51
C PHE A 32 -5.34 16.70 7.05
N LYS A 33 -6.43 17.19 7.68
CA LYS A 33 -7.81 16.86 7.29
C LYS A 33 -8.09 17.17 5.80
N ARG A 34 -7.59 18.33 5.30
CA ARG A 34 -7.69 18.68 3.87
C ARG A 34 -7.01 17.69 2.95
N LEU A 35 -5.80 17.25 3.31
CA LEU A 35 -5.06 16.28 2.50
C LEU A 35 -5.74 14.91 2.53
N MET A 36 -6.15 14.43 3.71
CA MET A 36 -6.87 13.15 3.82
C MET A 36 -8.15 13.15 2.98
N THR A 37 -8.97 14.22 3.08
CA THR A 37 -10.17 14.37 2.25
C THR A 37 -9.82 14.47 0.77
N GLY A 38 -8.78 15.25 0.42
CA GLY A 38 -8.33 15.39 -0.97
C GLY A 38 -7.84 14.09 -1.60
N TYR A 39 -7.11 13.25 -0.85
CA TYR A 39 -6.69 11.93 -1.32
C TYR A 39 -7.85 11.01 -1.65
N VAL A 40 -8.97 11.14 -0.97
CA VAL A 40 -10.16 10.30 -1.22
C VAL A 40 -11.06 10.93 -2.29
N ALA A 41 -11.31 12.24 -2.23
CA ALA A 41 -12.34 12.88 -3.04
C ALA A 41 -11.86 13.36 -4.42
N ALA A 42 -10.60 13.80 -4.55
CA ALA A 42 -10.12 14.41 -5.79
C ALA A 42 -9.81 13.37 -6.88
N GLU A 43 -10.07 13.68 -8.16
CA GLU A 43 -9.62 12.85 -9.29
C GLU A 43 -8.08 12.93 -9.46
N LYS A 44 -7.50 14.13 -9.30
CA LYS A 44 -6.05 14.36 -9.33
C LYS A 44 -5.54 14.73 -7.95
N LYS A 45 -4.57 13.98 -7.43
CA LYS A 45 -4.03 14.18 -6.08
C LYS A 45 -2.81 15.13 -6.07
N THR A 46 -2.76 16.11 -6.96
CA THR A 46 -1.81 17.21 -6.81
C THR A 46 -2.28 18.17 -5.72
N ILE A 47 -1.35 18.74 -4.95
CA ILE A 47 -1.66 19.65 -3.84
C ILE A 47 -2.56 20.81 -4.30
N SER A 48 -2.27 21.36 -5.48
CA SER A 48 -3.07 22.47 -6.05
C SER A 48 -4.49 22.03 -6.35
N HIS A 49 -4.66 20.88 -6.97
CA HIS A 49 -5.98 20.38 -7.36
C HIS A 49 -6.82 20.01 -6.13
N MET A 50 -6.25 19.23 -5.20
CA MET A 50 -6.94 18.90 -3.94
C MET A 50 -7.38 20.16 -3.18
N ASN A 51 -6.51 21.17 -3.09
CA ASN A 51 -6.87 22.43 -2.41
C ASN A 51 -7.98 23.19 -3.12
N GLY A 52 -7.99 23.17 -4.45
CA GLY A 52 -8.96 23.89 -5.28
C GLY A 52 -10.40 23.36 -5.18
N LEU A 53 -10.58 22.12 -4.73
CA LEU A 53 -11.92 21.52 -4.54
C LEU A 53 -12.64 22.07 -3.31
N PHE A 54 -11.93 22.61 -2.32
CA PHE A 54 -12.57 23.16 -1.13
C PHE A 54 -13.20 24.52 -1.41
N THR A 55 -14.45 24.73 -1.02
CA THR A 55 -15.13 26.01 -1.09
C THR A 55 -14.40 27.08 -0.27
N LEU A 56 -13.88 26.69 0.89
CA LEU A 56 -12.99 27.50 1.73
C LEU A 56 -11.55 27.01 1.56
N HIS A 57 -10.94 27.29 0.40
CA HIS A 57 -9.56 26.89 0.14
C HIS A 57 -8.54 27.71 0.94
N THR A 58 -7.37 27.12 1.18
CA THR A 58 -6.22 27.80 1.77
C THR A 58 -5.21 28.19 0.68
N ASN A 59 -4.19 28.96 1.03
CA ASN A 59 -3.08 29.16 0.10
C ASN A 59 -2.36 27.83 -0.16
N GLN A 60 -2.19 27.46 -1.43
CA GLN A 60 -1.50 26.25 -1.85
C GLN A 60 -0.12 26.11 -1.19
N SER A 61 0.62 27.20 -1.03
CA SER A 61 1.94 27.19 -0.39
C SER A 61 1.90 26.71 1.06
N ASN A 62 0.77 26.86 1.77
CA ASN A 62 0.62 26.38 3.13
C ASN A 62 0.51 24.85 3.17
N LEU A 63 -0.28 24.26 2.27
CA LEU A 63 -0.38 22.80 2.12
C LEU A 63 0.94 22.21 1.62
N ASN A 64 1.62 22.89 0.70
CA ASN A 64 2.91 22.46 0.23
C ASN A 64 3.93 22.41 1.39
N ARG A 65 4.00 23.50 2.20
CA ARG A 65 4.88 23.56 3.38
C ARG A 65 4.50 22.53 4.45
N PHE A 66 3.22 22.20 4.60
CA PHE A 66 2.81 21.15 5.52
C PHE A 66 3.44 19.80 5.15
N ILE A 67 3.54 19.48 3.86
CA ILE A 67 4.17 18.25 3.41
C ILE A 67 5.70 18.36 3.43
N THR A 68 6.27 19.49 2.95
CA THR A 68 7.73 19.58 2.69
C THR A 68 8.56 20.05 3.87
N SER A 69 8.01 20.77 4.83
CA SER A 69 8.81 21.46 5.85
C SER A 69 8.16 21.64 7.23
N ALA A 70 6.89 21.25 7.42
CA ALA A 70 6.29 21.30 8.76
C ALA A 70 6.94 20.26 9.69
N GLN A 71 6.98 20.62 10.98
CA GLN A 71 7.58 19.78 12.01
C GLN A 71 6.55 18.72 12.49
N TRP A 72 6.41 17.63 11.76
CA TRP A 72 5.68 16.44 12.18
C TRP A 72 6.45 15.19 11.74
N SER A 73 6.34 14.14 12.52
CA SER A 73 7.13 12.90 12.37
C SER A 73 6.34 11.85 11.60
N GLU A 74 6.91 11.34 10.50
CA GLU A 74 6.35 10.18 9.77
C GLU A 74 6.33 8.92 10.63
N TYR A 75 7.31 8.78 11.52
CA TYR A 75 7.38 7.66 12.45
C TYR A 75 6.19 7.68 13.42
N GLU A 76 5.89 8.82 14.03
CA GLU A 76 4.74 8.98 14.92
C GLU A 76 3.43 8.84 14.17
N MET A 77 3.33 9.38 12.96
CA MET A 77 2.17 9.20 12.08
C MET A 77 1.90 7.70 11.81
N ASN A 78 2.94 6.93 11.50
CA ASN A 78 2.84 5.48 11.31
C ASN A 78 2.52 4.75 12.63
N SER A 79 2.99 5.24 13.79
CA SER A 79 2.63 4.68 15.10
C SER A 79 1.13 4.78 15.36
N VAL A 80 0.54 5.96 15.14
CA VAL A 80 -0.91 6.15 15.27
C VAL A 80 -1.67 5.23 14.30
N LYS A 81 -1.26 5.22 13.02
CA LYS A 81 -1.85 4.34 12.00
C LYS A 81 -1.85 2.87 12.43
N ILE A 82 -0.72 2.38 12.93
CA ILE A 82 -0.58 0.97 13.37
C ILE A 82 -1.47 0.69 14.58
N ASN A 83 -1.56 1.61 15.53
CA ASN A 83 -2.45 1.47 16.68
C ASN A 83 -3.93 1.35 16.22
N MET A 84 -4.35 2.17 15.25
CA MET A 84 -5.69 2.09 14.69
C MET A 84 -5.94 0.76 13.95
N ILE A 85 -4.97 0.28 13.19
CA ILE A 85 -5.05 -1.04 12.53
C ILE A 85 -5.21 -2.14 13.59
N ASN A 86 -4.42 -2.13 14.66
CA ASN A 86 -4.46 -3.14 15.72
C ASN A 86 -5.81 -3.18 16.47
N GLN A 87 -6.60 -2.11 16.44
CA GLN A 87 -7.96 -2.10 17.01
C GLN A 87 -8.95 -2.92 16.20
N VAL A 88 -8.74 -3.05 14.89
CA VAL A 88 -9.62 -3.79 13.98
C VAL A 88 -9.06 -5.14 13.55
N GLU A 89 -7.73 -5.31 13.61
CA GLU A 89 -7.00 -6.53 13.25
C GLU A 89 -6.24 -7.12 14.45
N SER A 90 -6.55 -8.37 14.78
CA SER A 90 -5.86 -9.09 15.86
C SER A 90 -4.62 -9.84 15.40
N ASP A 91 -4.57 -10.25 14.13
CA ASP A 91 -3.44 -10.91 13.46
C ASP A 91 -3.58 -10.72 11.96
N GLY A 92 -2.46 -10.52 11.29
CA GLY A 92 -2.43 -10.35 9.84
C GLY A 92 -1.15 -10.91 9.24
N ILE A 93 -1.05 -10.74 7.93
CA ILE A 93 0.12 -11.14 7.14
C ILE A 93 0.71 -9.91 6.50
N VAL A 94 1.99 -9.67 6.75
CA VAL A 94 2.74 -8.62 6.06
C VAL A 94 3.18 -9.15 4.70
N VAL A 95 2.76 -8.48 3.64
CA VAL A 95 3.14 -8.81 2.26
C VAL A 95 4.16 -7.80 1.77
N LEU A 96 5.26 -8.28 1.19
CA LEU A 96 6.35 -7.47 0.66
C LEU A 96 6.38 -7.54 -0.85
N ASP A 97 6.53 -6.39 -1.50
CA ASP A 97 6.77 -6.30 -2.94
C ASP A 97 7.42 -4.95 -3.28
N ASP A 98 7.73 -4.73 -4.55
CA ASP A 98 8.11 -3.43 -5.09
C ASP A 98 7.44 -3.17 -6.43
N TYR A 99 7.23 -1.91 -6.75
CA TYR A 99 6.65 -1.53 -8.01
C TYR A 99 7.34 -0.32 -8.64
N ILE A 100 7.24 -0.24 -9.97
CA ILE A 100 7.70 0.93 -10.71
C ILE A 100 6.50 1.87 -10.92
N ASN A 101 6.74 3.14 -10.66
CA ASN A 101 5.79 4.22 -10.87
C ASN A 101 6.37 5.23 -11.88
N GLU A 102 5.89 5.16 -13.12
CA GLU A 102 6.33 6.03 -14.20
C GLU A 102 6.09 7.50 -13.86
N LYS A 103 7.07 8.34 -14.13
CA LYS A 103 7.05 9.78 -13.87
C LYS A 103 7.48 10.54 -15.10
N TYR A 104 6.97 11.76 -15.21
CA TYR A 104 7.32 12.69 -16.27
C TYR A 104 7.97 13.93 -15.65
N GLY A 105 9.23 14.12 -15.88
CA GLY A 105 10.01 15.23 -15.37
C GLY A 105 11.26 14.78 -14.60
N GLU A 106 12.36 15.45 -14.89
CA GLU A 106 13.67 15.10 -14.36
C GLU A 106 13.91 15.64 -12.94
N GLU A 107 13.18 16.68 -12.55
CA GLU A 107 13.35 17.37 -11.26
C GLU A 107 12.54 16.73 -10.11
N ILE A 108 11.77 15.69 -10.38
CA ILE A 108 11.05 14.95 -9.34
C ILE A 108 12.07 14.13 -8.55
N PHE A 109 12.14 14.30 -7.23
CA PHE A 109 13.11 13.59 -6.40
C PHE A 109 12.99 12.07 -6.56
N GLY A 110 14.11 11.38 -6.63
CA GLY A 110 14.20 9.91 -6.66
C GLY A 110 13.91 9.27 -8.02
N THR A 111 13.64 10.05 -9.08
CA THR A 111 13.42 9.47 -10.42
C THR A 111 14.74 8.98 -11.04
N ASP A 112 14.65 7.80 -11.65
CA ASP A 112 15.76 7.16 -12.39
C ASP A 112 15.19 6.21 -13.45
N TRP A 113 16.07 5.60 -14.28
CA TRP A 113 15.69 4.55 -15.22
C TRP A 113 15.62 3.19 -14.51
N HIS A 114 14.48 2.53 -14.58
CA HIS A 114 14.26 1.20 -14.01
C HIS A 114 13.83 0.23 -15.10
N ARG A 115 14.30 -1.03 -14.99
CA ARG A 115 13.84 -2.10 -15.88
C ARG A 115 12.49 -2.63 -15.43
N ASP A 116 11.46 -2.37 -16.19
CA ASP A 116 10.16 -3.01 -15.97
C ASP A 116 10.14 -4.38 -16.66
N HIS A 117 10.06 -5.42 -15.86
CA HIS A 117 10.04 -6.80 -16.33
C HIS A 117 8.69 -7.22 -16.93
N VAL A 118 7.61 -6.53 -16.60
CA VAL A 118 6.26 -6.80 -17.13
C VAL A 118 6.16 -6.29 -18.55
N SER A 119 6.45 -5.02 -18.79
CA SER A 119 6.42 -4.41 -20.12
C SER A 119 7.69 -4.67 -20.92
N ASN A 120 8.72 -5.29 -20.33
CA ASN A 120 10.04 -5.56 -20.91
C ASN A 120 10.75 -4.31 -21.47
N ARG A 121 10.52 -3.13 -20.89
CA ARG A 121 11.10 -1.84 -21.27
C ARG A 121 11.79 -1.15 -20.08
N ASN A 122 12.65 -0.17 -20.38
CA ASN A 122 13.12 0.75 -19.36
C ASN A 122 12.09 1.87 -19.18
N VAL A 123 11.79 2.19 -17.93
CA VAL A 123 10.80 3.20 -17.52
C VAL A 123 11.50 4.24 -16.67
N TRP A 124 11.28 5.52 -16.98
CA TRP A 124 11.72 6.63 -16.14
C TRP A 124 10.70 6.82 -15.01
N GLY A 125 11.15 6.83 -13.76
CA GLY A 125 10.24 6.99 -12.62
C GLY A 125 10.84 6.56 -11.30
N TRP A 126 9.95 6.16 -10.40
CA TRP A 126 10.29 5.64 -9.09
C TRP A 126 10.25 4.12 -9.08
N GLN A 127 11.14 3.52 -8.30
CA GLN A 127 10.96 2.17 -7.80
C GLN A 127 10.74 2.24 -6.29
N ILE A 128 9.61 1.75 -5.83
CA ILE A 128 9.18 1.86 -4.44
C ILE A 128 9.12 0.46 -3.87
N ALA A 129 9.86 0.22 -2.77
CA ALA A 129 9.70 -0.97 -1.94
C ALA A 129 8.55 -0.70 -0.97
N ASP A 130 7.60 -1.61 -0.93
CA ASP A 130 6.31 -1.42 -0.28
C ASP A 130 5.95 -2.63 0.57
N CYS A 131 5.12 -2.41 1.59
CA CYS A 131 4.54 -3.49 2.36
C CYS A 131 3.10 -3.14 2.78
N VAL A 132 2.26 -4.17 2.82
CA VAL A 132 0.87 -4.08 3.27
C VAL A 132 0.59 -5.12 4.34
N LEU A 133 -0.36 -4.84 5.23
CA LEU A 133 -0.98 -5.86 6.06
C LEU A 133 -2.21 -6.39 5.32
N SER A 134 -2.24 -7.70 5.12
CA SER A 134 -3.40 -8.43 4.63
C SER A 134 -4.08 -9.11 5.82
N GLY A 135 -5.32 -8.74 6.09
CA GLY A 135 -6.12 -9.22 7.21
C GLY A 135 -7.58 -9.36 6.81
N LYS A 136 -8.48 -8.77 7.58
CA LYS A 136 -9.89 -8.55 7.21
C LYS A 136 -10.00 -7.50 6.10
N GLY A 137 -9.03 -6.56 6.07
CA GLY A 137 -8.82 -5.58 5.04
C GLY A 137 -7.41 -5.59 4.47
N ILE A 138 -7.12 -4.64 3.59
CA ILE A 138 -5.79 -4.38 3.04
C ILE A 138 -5.34 -3.02 3.55
N TYR A 139 -4.25 -3.01 4.32
CA TYR A 139 -3.73 -1.79 4.95
C TYR A 139 -2.33 -1.50 4.43
N PRO A 140 -2.13 -0.46 3.63
CA PRO A 140 -0.80 0.00 3.26
C PRO A 140 -0.01 0.45 4.50
N LEU A 141 1.18 -0.12 4.68
CA LEU A 141 1.98 0.09 5.89
C LEU A 141 3.09 1.11 5.68
N LEU A 142 4.17 0.69 5.04
CA LEU A 142 5.36 1.49 4.81
C LEU A 142 5.76 1.42 3.35
N SER A 143 6.15 2.55 2.81
CA SER A 143 6.64 2.70 1.43
C SER A 143 7.94 3.46 1.44
N SER A 144 9.00 2.93 0.84
CA SER A 144 10.29 3.60 0.74
C SER A 144 10.80 3.60 -0.69
N MET A 145 11.35 4.73 -1.10
CA MET A 145 11.97 4.86 -2.40
C MET A 145 13.26 4.06 -2.46
N TYR A 146 13.37 3.20 -3.48
CA TYR A 146 14.62 2.57 -3.82
C TYR A 146 15.44 3.47 -4.76
N LEU A 147 16.54 3.99 -4.27
CA LEU A 147 17.51 4.71 -5.08
C LEU A 147 18.60 3.75 -5.56
N ARG A 148 18.94 3.79 -6.85
CA ARG A 148 20.01 2.95 -7.41
C ARG A 148 21.35 3.39 -6.85
N GLU A 149 22.32 2.47 -6.76
CA GLU A 149 23.67 2.71 -6.25
C GLU A 149 24.40 3.91 -6.90
N LYS A 150 24.10 4.20 -8.16
CA LYS A 150 24.67 5.34 -8.92
C LYS A 150 23.66 6.45 -9.17
N SER A 151 22.60 6.52 -8.36
CA SER A 151 21.59 7.55 -8.49
C SER A 151 22.16 8.91 -8.09
N ARG A 152 21.85 9.96 -8.87
CA ARG A 152 22.19 11.36 -8.53
C ARG A 152 21.54 11.86 -7.23
N TRP A 153 20.56 11.14 -6.73
CA TRP A 153 19.81 11.47 -5.52
C TRP A 153 20.44 10.89 -4.25
N LEU A 154 21.37 9.93 -4.37
CA LEU A 154 22.10 9.41 -3.22
C LEU A 154 23.06 10.49 -2.68
N LYS A 155 23.01 10.68 -1.37
CA LYS A 155 23.96 11.50 -0.63
C LYS A 155 24.90 10.56 0.15
N ASN A 156 26.21 10.84 0.12
CA ASN A 156 27.21 10.25 1.00
C ASN A 156 27.17 8.71 1.13
N ASP A 157 27.14 7.97 0.02
CA ASP A 157 27.22 6.50 -0.03
C ASP A 157 26.13 5.74 0.77
N GLU A 158 25.01 6.35 1.05
CA GLU A 158 23.87 5.75 1.78
C GLU A 158 23.03 4.81 0.90
N PHE A 159 23.67 4.00 0.07
CA PHE A 159 22.94 3.02 -0.74
C PHE A 159 22.33 1.93 0.14
N ARG A 160 21.03 1.69 -0.06
CA ARG A 160 20.29 0.57 0.54
C ARG A 160 19.68 -0.29 -0.56
N SER A 161 19.97 -1.58 -0.52
CA SER A 161 19.32 -2.54 -1.40
C SER A 161 17.83 -2.67 -1.03
N LYS A 162 17.00 -3.14 -1.96
CA LYS A 162 15.58 -3.43 -1.65
C LYS A 162 15.41 -4.44 -0.49
N ILE A 163 16.35 -5.35 -0.32
CA ILE A 163 16.35 -6.29 0.82
C ILE A 163 16.59 -5.56 2.13
N GLU A 164 17.51 -4.62 2.18
CA GLU A 164 17.77 -3.80 3.39
C GLU A 164 16.59 -2.91 3.72
N ILE A 165 15.97 -2.27 2.74
CA ILE A 165 14.75 -1.48 2.93
C ILE A 165 13.64 -2.36 3.53
N GLN A 166 13.39 -3.56 3.00
CA GLN A 166 12.36 -4.44 3.55
C GLN A 166 12.69 -4.97 4.95
N LYS A 167 13.95 -5.18 5.28
CA LYS A 167 14.37 -5.52 6.65
C LYS A 167 14.09 -4.36 7.62
N GLU A 168 14.37 -3.13 7.21
CA GLU A 168 14.05 -1.93 7.99
C GLU A 168 12.53 -1.81 8.20
N HIS A 169 11.73 -2.01 7.13
CA HIS A 169 10.27 -2.00 7.23
C HIS A 169 9.77 -3.02 8.26
N ILE A 170 10.19 -4.28 8.16
CA ILE A 170 9.74 -5.35 9.09
C ILE A 170 10.18 -5.02 10.52
N SER A 171 11.42 -4.57 10.72
CA SER A 171 11.91 -4.17 12.04
C SER A 171 11.08 -3.02 12.63
N GLN A 172 10.76 -2.01 11.83
CA GLN A 172 9.93 -0.88 12.25
C GLN A 172 8.51 -1.34 12.62
N LEU A 173 7.90 -2.22 11.82
CA LEU A 173 6.57 -2.75 12.10
C LEU A 173 6.53 -3.55 13.41
N VAL A 174 7.54 -4.36 13.68
CA VAL A 174 7.67 -5.08 14.96
C VAL A 174 7.86 -4.10 16.12
N TYR A 175 8.72 -3.09 15.95
CA TYR A 175 8.98 -2.08 16.98
C TYR A 175 7.73 -1.23 17.29
N LEU A 176 6.94 -0.89 16.27
CA LEU A 176 5.67 -0.18 16.42
C LEU A 176 4.52 -1.06 16.94
N GLY A 177 4.77 -2.35 17.16
CA GLY A 177 3.81 -3.28 17.76
C GLY A 177 2.69 -3.73 16.83
N LEU A 178 2.91 -3.75 15.49
CA LEU A 178 1.92 -4.27 14.55
C LEU A 178 1.59 -5.74 14.86
N ASN A 179 0.31 -6.08 14.91
CA ASN A 179 -0.18 -7.45 15.06
C ASN A 179 -0.06 -8.22 13.75
N PHE A 180 0.99 -9.01 13.61
CA PHE A 180 1.15 -9.93 12.47
C PHE A 180 1.99 -11.14 12.89
N SER A 181 1.72 -12.28 12.26
CA SER A 181 2.42 -13.55 12.53
C SER A 181 3.37 -13.96 11.41
N CYS A 182 3.09 -13.58 10.16
CA CYS A 182 3.79 -14.09 9.00
C CYS A 182 4.13 -12.97 8.00
N VAL A 183 5.26 -13.17 7.29
CA VAL A 183 5.68 -12.34 6.16
C VAL A 183 5.60 -13.15 4.87
N VAL A 184 4.89 -12.62 3.88
CA VAL A 184 4.76 -13.23 2.55
C VAL A 184 5.54 -12.42 1.53
N MET A 185 6.32 -13.08 0.70
CA MET A 185 7.16 -12.42 -0.30
C MET A 185 7.19 -13.20 -1.62
N ASP A 186 7.49 -12.49 -2.70
CA ASP A 186 7.65 -13.07 -4.02
C ASP A 186 9.00 -13.83 -4.17
N ILE A 187 9.21 -14.37 -5.37
CA ILE A 187 10.40 -15.13 -5.72
C ILE A 187 11.69 -14.32 -5.70
N TRP A 188 11.59 -12.97 -5.87
CA TRP A 188 12.75 -12.08 -5.91
C TRP A 188 13.29 -11.81 -4.51
N TYR A 189 12.38 -11.58 -3.55
CA TYR A 189 12.73 -11.31 -2.15
C TYR A 189 13.21 -12.55 -1.38
N PHE A 190 12.98 -13.77 -1.89
CA PHE A 190 13.43 -14.97 -1.21
C PHE A 190 14.96 -15.07 -1.14
N SER A 191 15.56 -14.52 -0.10
CA SER A 191 17.00 -14.53 0.20
C SER A 191 17.24 -14.95 1.64
N LYS A 192 18.41 -15.57 1.88
CA LYS A 192 18.81 -15.98 3.24
C LYS A 192 18.88 -14.77 4.20
N ASN A 193 19.41 -13.65 3.72
CA ASN A 193 19.55 -12.44 4.52
C ASN A 193 18.19 -11.94 5.03
N LEU A 194 17.16 -11.95 4.19
CA LEU A 194 15.82 -11.51 4.59
C LEU A 194 15.12 -12.55 5.48
N THR A 195 15.19 -13.83 5.12
CA THR A 195 14.53 -14.88 5.92
C THR A 195 15.14 -15.02 7.32
N ASP A 196 16.47 -15.00 7.45
CA ASP A 196 17.13 -15.05 8.76
C ASP A 196 16.74 -13.82 9.62
N HIS A 197 16.57 -12.64 8.99
CA HIS A 197 16.12 -11.44 9.69
C HIS A 197 14.68 -11.59 10.20
N ILE A 198 13.75 -12.09 9.37
CA ILE A 198 12.36 -12.34 9.78
C ILE A 198 12.31 -13.34 10.93
N GLU A 199 13.07 -14.43 10.85
CA GLU A 199 13.16 -15.46 11.91
C GLU A 199 13.74 -14.87 13.21
N SER A 200 14.74 -13.98 13.14
CA SER A 200 15.31 -13.32 14.31
C SER A 200 14.30 -12.44 15.06
N LEU A 201 13.24 -11.99 14.37
CA LEU A 201 12.13 -11.23 14.94
C LEU A 201 10.97 -12.13 15.42
N GLY A 202 11.16 -13.47 15.42
CA GLY A 202 10.16 -14.44 15.86
C GLY A 202 8.95 -14.56 14.93
N LYS A 203 9.11 -14.23 13.64
CA LYS A 203 8.03 -14.27 12.66
C LYS A 203 8.20 -15.42 11.68
N ASP A 204 7.06 -15.96 11.24
CA ASP A 204 7.04 -16.92 10.14
C ASP A 204 7.18 -16.20 8.79
N TRP A 205 7.55 -16.97 7.76
CA TRP A 205 7.59 -16.47 6.40
C TRP A 205 7.17 -17.51 5.37
N ILE A 206 6.63 -17.03 4.25
CA ILE A 206 6.37 -17.82 3.04
C ILE A 206 6.95 -17.09 1.84
N ALA A 207 7.66 -17.81 0.99
CA ALA A 207 8.18 -17.29 -0.26
C ALA A 207 7.94 -18.24 -1.42
N GLN A 208 7.69 -17.72 -2.61
CA GLN A 208 7.81 -18.50 -3.83
C GLN A 208 9.29 -18.75 -4.14
N SER A 209 9.61 -19.96 -4.59
CA SER A 209 10.98 -20.36 -4.87
C SER A 209 11.24 -20.62 -6.35
N LYS A 210 12.41 -20.20 -6.85
CA LYS A 210 12.90 -20.58 -8.18
C LYS A 210 13.12 -22.09 -8.24
N SER A 211 12.68 -22.71 -9.33
CA SER A 211 12.75 -24.17 -9.54
C SER A 211 14.16 -24.75 -9.60
N ASN A 212 15.18 -23.91 -9.82
CA ASN A 212 16.59 -24.30 -9.85
C ASN A 212 17.27 -24.30 -8.46
N ARG A 213 16.60 -23.82 -7.40
CA ARG A 213 17.15 -23.90 -6.04
C ARG A 213 17.36 -25.34 -5.60
N LEU A 214 18.37 -25.56 -4.74
CA LEU A 214 18.82 -26.90 -4.34
C LEU A 214 18.27 -27.29 -2.98
N MET A 215 17.81 -28.53 -2.89
CA MET A 215 17.41 -29.23 -1.67
C MET A 215 18.17 -30.53 -1.50
N LYS A 216 18.31 -31.01 -0.26
CA LYS A 216 18.96 -32.30 0.05
C LYS A 216 17.97 -33.44 -0.11
N SER A 217 18.31 -34.43 -0.93
CA SER A 217 17.54 -35.67 -1.10
C SER A 217 18.48 -36.88 -1.13
N ARG A 218 18.28 -37.82 -0.22
CA ARG A 218 19.12 -39.02 -0.06
C ARG A 218 20.62 -38.67 -0.04
N GLY A 219 21.01 -37.66 0.73
CA GLY A 219 22.41 -37.24 0.86
C GLY A 219 22.93 -36.34 -0.27
N LYS A 220 22.24 -36.21 -1.40
CA LYS A 220 22.65 -35.42 -2.58
C LYS A 220 21.85 -34.13 -2.73
N TRP A 221 22.47 -33.07 -3.25
CA TRP A 221 21.80 -31.81 -3.61
C TRP A 221 21.16 -31.95 -5.00
N ILE A 222 19.85 -31.76 -5.07
CA ILE A 222 19.09 -31.77 -6.32
C ILE A 222 18.24 -30.50 -6.44
N SER A 223 17.90 -30.09 -7.68
CA SER A 223 17.02 -28.94 -7.90
C SER A 223 15.57 -29.28 -7.53
N LEU A 224 14.82 -28.25 -7.10
CA LEU A 224 13.39 -28.36 -6.83
C LEU A 224 12.63 -28.89 -8.06
N LYS A 225 13.02 -28.46 -9.28
CA LYS A 225 12.44 -28.96 -10.55
C LYS A 225 12.56 -30.46 -10.68
N LYS A 226 13.77 -31.04 -10.41
CA LYS A 226 14.00 -32.47 -10.46
C LYS A 226 13.22 -33.22 -9.37
N PHE A 227 13.19 -32.63 -8.16
CA PHE A 227 12.42 -33.18 -7.05
C PHE A 227 10.92 -33.20 -7.33
N GLY A 228 10.33 -32.06 -7.72
CA GLY A 228 8.91 -31.91 -7.98
C GLY A 228 8.41 -32.88 -9.06
N ARG A 229 9.12 -32.98 -10.20
CA ARG A 229 8.79 -33.96 -11.27
C ARG A 229 8.79 -35.39 -10.76
N LYS A 230 9.81 -35.76 -9.97
CA LYS A 230 9.89 -37.12 -9.38
C LYS A 230 8.73 -37.39 -8.42
N MET A 231 8.34 -36.41 -7.62
CA MET A 231 7.26 -36.56 -6.63
C MET A 231 5.88 -36.64 -7.30
N LEU A 232 5.65 -35.91 -8.37
CA LEU A 232 4.41 -36.00 -9.14
C LEU A 232 4.22 -37.43 -9.71
N ASN A 233 5.29 -38.04 -10.23
CA ASN A 233 5.24 -39.44 -10.73
C ASN A 233 5.00 -40.47 -9.62
N ASN A 234 5.35 -40.15 -8.37
CA ASN A 234 5.15 -41.08 -7.23
C ASN A 234 3.73 -40.99 -6.61
N GLY A 235 2.91 -40.01 -7.04
CA GLY A 235 1.55 -39.80 -6.54
C GLY A 235 1.46 -39.25 -5.11
N GLY A 236 0.28 -39.34 -4.52
CA GLY A 236 0.00 -38.89 -3.15
C GLY A 236 -0.16 -37.37 -3.03
N PHE A 237 -0.46 -36.68 -4.12
CA PHE A 237 -0.89 -35.27 -4.13
C PHE A 237 -2.38 -35.22 -3.79
N ARG A 238 -2.75 -34.15 -3.07
CA ARG A 238 -4.14 -33.83 -2.77
C ARG A 238 -4.66 -32.76 -3.74
N VAL A 239 -5.94 -32.84 -4.05
CA VAL A 239 -6.63 -31.75 -4.72
C VAL A 239 -6.97 -30.69 -3.66
N VAL A 240 -6.47 -29.48 -3.85
CA VAL A 240 -6.76 -28.33 -3.00
C VAL A 240 -7.48 -27.30 -3.85
N GLU A 241 -8.62 -26.83 -3.36
CA GLU A 241 -9.40 -25.76 -4.01
C GLU A 241 -9.05 -24.42 -3.36
N LEU A 242 -8.69 -23.43 -4.18
CA LEU A 242 -8.43 -22.05 -3.77
C LEU A 242 -9.26 -21.13 -4.68
N GLY A 243 -10.33 -20.58 -4.12
CA GLY A 243 -11.37 -19.92 -4.92
C GLY A 243 -11.92 -20.91 -5.96
N ASP A 244 -12.03 -20.45 -7.20
CA ASP A 244 -12.54 -21.29 -8.32
C ASP A 244 -11.47 -22.18 -8.98
N GLN A 245 -10.27 -22.23 -8.44
CA GLN A 245 -9.16 -22.97 -9.03
C GLN A 245 -8.82 -24.24 -8.23
N LYS A 246 -8.55 -25.32 -8.96
CA LYS A 246 -8.10 -26.59 -8.39
C LYS A 246 -6.62 -26.81 -8.67
N TYR A 247 -5.89 -27.24 -7.63
CA TYR A 247 -4.47 -27.50 -7.67
C TYR A 247 -4.18 -28.90 -7.12
N LEU A 248 -3.20 -29.57 -7.69
CA LEU A 248 -2.59 -30.75 -7.06
C LEU A 248 -1.45 -30.28 -6.17
N MET A 249 -1.56 -30.52 -4.88
CA MET A 249 -0.62 -30.02 -3.88
C MET A 249 -0.10 -31.14 -2.99
N LYS A 250 1.17 -31.00 -2.59
CA LYS A 250 1.78 -31.84 -1.56
C LYS A 250 2.88 -31.07 -0.85
N VAL A 251 2.91 -31.20 0.46
CA VAL A 251 3.92 -30.57 1.31
C VAL A 251 4.96 -31.58 1.76
N PHE A 252 6.21 -31.12 1.88
CA PHE A 252 7.36 -31.90 2.30
C PHE A 252 8.20 -31.12 3.30
N THR A 253 8.73 -31.80 4.32
CA THR A 253 9.79 -31.23 5.15
C THR A 253 11.14 -31.54 4.50
N VAL A 254 11.88 -30.51 4.13
CA VAL A 254 13.13 -30.65 3.37
C VAL A 254 14.24 -29.75 3.93
N THR A 255 15.49 -30.05 3.60
CA THR A 255 16.61 -29.13 3.86
C THR A 255 17.02 -28.46 2.56
N MET A 256 16.91 -27.14 2.50
CA MET A 256 17.37 -26.34 1.36
C MET A 256 18.74 -25.73 1.62
N LYS A 257 19.57 -25.60 0.57
CA LYS A 257 20.97 -25.17 0.69
C LYS A 257 21.15 -23.78 1.33
N LYS A 258 20.18 -22.88 1.13
CA LYS A 258 20.25 -21.48 1.62
C LYS A 258 19.15 -21.09 2.62
N ALA A 259 18.27 -22.01 3.00
CA ALA A 259 17.17 -21.75 3.92
C ALA A 259 17.05 -22.78 5.05
N GLY A 260 17.97 -23.76 5.14
CA GLY A 260 17.93 -24.75 6.22
C GLY A 260 16.78 -25.74 6.10
N LYS A 261 16.24 -26.18 7.24
CA LYS A 261 15.08 -27.08 7.33
C LYS A 261 13.80 -26.26 7.16
N VAL A 262 13.02 -26.59 6.16
CA VAL A 262 11.84 -25.82 5.74
C VAL A 262 10.70 -26.74 5.31
N ARG A 263 9.51 -26.19 5.28
CA ARG A 263 8.34 -26.75 4.66
C ARG A 263 8.32 -26.35 3.19
N LEU A 264 8.24 -27.31 2.29
CA LEU A 264 8.19 -27.12 0.83
C LEU A 264 6.84 -27.59 0.31
N LEU A 265 6.03 -26.67 -0.20
CA LEU A 265 4.82 -26.97 -0.95
C LEU A 265 5.17 -27.10 -2.44
N VAL A 266 4.87 -28.24 -3.02
CA VAL A 266 4.88 -28.47 -4.47
C VAL A 266 3.43 -28.35 -4.95
N SER A 267 3.15 -27.40 -5.82
CA SER A 267 1.82 -27.15 -6.36
C SER A 267 1.84 -27.24 -7.87
N MET A 268 0.88 -27.95 -8.44
CA MET A 268 0.69 -28.05 -9.88
C MET A 268 -0.72 -27.56 -10.25
N ASN A 269 -0.79 -26.62 -11.17
CA ASN A 269 -2.06 -26.13 -11.69
C ASN A 269 -2.64 -27.03 -12.79
N ARG A 270 -3.86 -26.75 -13.25
CA ARG A 270 -4.56 -27.48 -14.34
C ARG A 270 -3.79 -27.56 -15.67
N HIS A 271 -2.86 -26.62 -15.88
CA HIS A 271 -2.02 -26.58 -17.09
C HIS A 271 -0.69 -27.35 -16.94
N GLY A 272 -0.48 -28.05 -15.82
CA GLY A 272 0.74 -28.80 -15.54
C GLY A 272 1.94 -27.95 -15.08
N ASN A 273 1.74 -26.64 -14.84
CA ASN A 273 2.80 -25.78 -14.32
C ASN A 273 3.05 -26.07 -12.85
N ILE A 274 4.33 -26.31 -12.50
CA ILE A 274 4.75 -26.64 -11.14
C ILE A 274 5.34 -25.41 -10.48
N ASN A 275 4.78 -25.02 -9.35
CA ASN A 275 5.26 -23.95 -8.49
C ASN A 275 5.75 -24.52 -7.16
N PHE A 276 6.68 -23.82 -6.55
CA PHE A 276 7.32 -24.18 -5.30
C PHE A 276 7.18 -23.04 -4.31
N TYR A 277 6.60 -23.34 -3.15
CA TYR A 277 6.48 -22.38 -2.04
C TYR A 277 7.20 -22.96 -0.83
N VAL A 278 7.87 -22.10 -0.10
CA VAL A 278 8.74 -22.48 1.02
C VAL A 278 8.38 -21.66 2.24
N SER A 279 8.31 -22.31 3.40
CA SER A 279 8.07 -21.67 4.69
C SER A 279 8.99 -22.21 5.77
N ASN A 280 9.36 -21.41 6.76
CA ASN A 280 10.04 -21.86 7.97
C ASN A 280 9.10 -22.58 8.96
N ASN A 281 7.79 -22.34 8.89
CA ASN A 281 6.82 -23.00 9.75
C ASN A 281 6.64 -24.47 9.33
N LEU A 282 7.13 -25.38 10.17
CA LEU A 282 7.17 -26.82 9.87
C LEU A 282 5.82 -27.53 10.10
N GLU A 283 4.88 -26.86 10.77
CA GLU A 283 3.56 -27.43 11.11
C GLU A 283 2.51 -27.18 10.03
N TRP A 284 2.76 -26.26 9.10
CA TRP A 284 1.79 -25.91 8.08
C TRP A 284 1.62 -27.00 7.02
N ASP A 285 0.37 -27.31 6.72
CA ASP A 285 -0.04 -28.21 5.64
C ASP A 285 -0.18 -27.49 4.28
N GLU A 286 -0.67 -28.19 3.27
CA GLU A 286 -0.85 -27.68 1.93
C GLU A 286 -1.79 -26.49 1.88
N LEU A 287 -2.90 -26.58 2.61
CA LEU A 287 -3.95 -25.56 2.62
C LEU A 287 -3.46 -24.31 3.34
N ALA A 288 -2.80 -24.46 4.49
CA ALA A 288 -2.26 -23.34 5.25
C ALA A 288 -1.27 -22.51 4.42
N ILE A 289 -0.24 -23.16 3.82
CA ILE A 289 0.75 -22.46 3.01
C ILE A 289 0.10 -21.79 1.80
N ALA A 290 -0.80 -22.49 1.11
CA ALA A 290 -1.43 -21.98 -0.09
C ALA A 290 -2.37 -20.80 0.20
N THR A 291 -3.18 -20.88 1.26
CA THR A 291 -4.07 -19.80 1.69
C THR A 291 -3.28 -18.57 2.12
N GLN A 292 -2.24 -18.76 2.95
CA GLN A 292 -1.41 -17.63 3.38
C GLN A 292 -0.68 -16.98 2.20
N TYR A 293 -0.13 -17.79 1.28
CA TYR A 293 0.56 -17.24 0.12
C TYR A 293 -0.39 -16.54 -0.87
N SER A 294 -1.65 -16.96 -0.98
CA SER A 294 -2.62 -16.33 -1.88
C SER A 294 -2.85 -14.84 -1.53
N ARG A 295 -2.68 -14.47 -0.26
CA ARG A 295 -2.75 -13.08 0.21
C ARG A 295 -1.66 -12.17 -0.36
N ARG A 296 -0.62 -12.73 -1.00
CA ARG A 296 0.36 -11.92 -1.74
C ARG A 296 -0.30 -11.02 -2.78
N TRP A 297 -1.47 -11.43 -3.31
CA TRP A 297 -2.19 -10.62 -4.28
C TRP A 297 -2.68 -9.27 -3.74
N ASP A 298 -2.83 -9.13 -2.43
CA ASP A 298 -3.38 -7.92 -1.81
C ASP A 298 -2.45 -6.71 -1.99
N ILE A 299 -1.13 -6.92 -2.06
CA ILE A 299 -0.21 -5.82 -2.37
C ILE A 299 -0.35 -5.33 -3.83
N GLU A 300 -0.69 -6.22 -4.77
CA GLU A 300 -0.98 -5.83 -6.15
C GLU A 300 -2.30 -5.04 -6.23
N VAL A 301 -3.28 -5.39 -5.39
CA VAL A 301 -4.51 -4.59 -5.23
C VAL A 301 -4.16 -3.19 -4.74
N TRP A 302 -3.35 -3.07 -3.67
CA TRP A 302 -2.88 -1.77 -3.19
C TRP A 302 -2.11 -0.99 -4.27
N HIS A 303 -1.18 -1.60 -4.98
CA HIS A 303 -0.43 -0.92 -6.04
C HIS A 303 -1.35 -0.35 -7.14
N ARG A 304 -2.44 -1.05 -7.46
CA ARG A 304 -3.45 -0.57 -8.41
C ARG A 304 -4.27 0.58 -7.81
N GLU A 305 -4.81 0.41 -6.60
CA GLU A 305 -5.62 1.42 -5.91
C GLU A 305 -4.80 2.68 -5.59
N GLY A 306 -3.58 2.52 -5.07
CA GLY A 306 -2.68 3.63 -4.78
C GLY A 306 -2.36 4.47 -6.03
N LYS A 307 -2.14 3.81 -7.17
CA LYS A 307 -1.92 4.49 -8.46
C LYS A 307 -3.19 5.11 -9.04
N GLY A 308 -4.33 4.46 -8.88
CA GLY A 308 -5.62 4.90 -9.42
C GLY A 308 -6.31 5.94 -8.56
N ASN A 309 -6.43 5.66 -7.27
CA ASN A 309 -7.34 6.35 -6.37
C ASN A 309 -6.65 7.16 -5.27
N PHE A 310 -5.38 6.88 -4.92
CA PHE A 310 -4.68 7.56 -3.82
C PHE A 310 -3.46 8.37 -4.27
N GLY A 311 -3.31 8.62 -5.56
CA GLY A 311 -2.43 9.65 -6.11
C GLY A 311 -0.94 9.30 -6.18
N LEU A 312 -0.54 8.02 -6.07
CA LEU A 312 0.87 7.66 -6.21
C LEU A 312 1.47 8.14 -7.54
N LYS A 313 0.65 8.26 -8.60
CA LYS A 313 1.07 8.83 -9.90
C LYS A 313 1.22 10.34 -9.88
N ASP A 314 0.48 11.04 -9.03
CA ASP A 314 0.28 12.49 -9.11
C ASP A 314 1.34 13.32 -8.35
N CYS A 315 2.13 12.68 -7.49
CA CYS A 315 3.19 13.34 -6.74
C CYS A 315 4.25 13.92 -7.69
N ARG A 316 4.55 15.22 -7.51
CA ARG A 316 5.55 15.98 -8.29
C ARG A 316 6.54 16.73 -7.38
N LEU A 317 6.68 16.29 -6.13
CA LEU A 317 7.58 16.92 -5.17
C LEU A 317 9.05 16.69 -5.55
N ARG A 318 9.90 17.68 -5.22
CA ARG A 318 11.30 17.74 -5.64
C ARG A 318 12.28 17.50 -4.49
N CYS A 319 11.78 17.24 -3.28
CA CYS A 319 12.59 16.96 -2.10
C CYS A 319 12.24 15.61 -1.49
N ASP A 320 13.20 14.99 -0.85
CA ASP A 320 13.09 13.67 -0.24
C ASP A 320 11.96 13.61 0.79
N ASP A 321 12.05 14.46 1.84
CA ASP A 321 11.03 14.52 2.88
C ASP A 321 9.61 14.72 2.33
N GLY A 322 9.48 15.56 1.30
CA GLY A 322 8.18 15.81 0.68
C GLY A 322 7.63 14.57 -0.02
N VAL A 323 8.46 13.82 -0.73
CA VAL A 323 8.03 12.59 -1.41
C VAL A 323 7.71 11.50 -0.40
N SER A 324 8.56 11.29 0.61
CA SER A 324 8.35 10.31 1.68
C SER A 324 7.04 10.58 2.42
N ARG A 325 6.81 11.82 2.84
CA ARG A 325 5.57 12.25 3.50
C ARG A 325 4.34 12.13 2.61
N TYR A 326 4.49 12.40 1.31
CA TYR A 326 3.39 12.21 0.36
C TYR A 326 2.99 10.73 0.27
N LEU A 327 3.95 9.81 0.20
CA LEU A 327 3.69 8.36 0.19
C LEU A 327 3.03 7.91 1.50
N THR A 328 3.52 8.38 2.64
CA THR A 328 2.96 8.09 3.97
C THR A 328 1.50 8.56 4.09
N LEU A 329 1.19 9.79 3.66
CA LEU A 329 -0.16 10.35 3.71
C LEU A 329 -1.11 9.65 2.72
N SER A 330 -0.63 9.26 1.54
CA SER A 330 -1.39 8.47 0.57
C SER A 330 -1.79 7.11 1.15
N ALA A 331 -0.84 6.39 1.74
CA ALA A 331 -1.07 5.11 2.42
C ALA A 331 -2.02 5.26 3.62
N LEU A 332 -1.86 6.34 4.40
CA LEU A 332 -2.74 6.63 5.53
C LEU A 332 -4.18 6.89 5.09
N ALA A 333 -4.39 7.66 4.02
CA ALA A 333 -5.73 7.97 3.52
C ALA A 333 -6.52 6.70 3.13
N ASP A 334 -5.86 5.72 2.48
CA ASP A 334 -6.48 4.41 2.19
C ASP A 334 -6.75 3.62 3.47
N THR A 335 -5.79 3.60 4.41
CA THR A 335 -5.94 2.92 5.70
C THR A 335 -7.13 3.48 6.50
N LEU A 336 -7.26 4.80 6.60
CA LEU A 336 -8.37 5.44 7.31
C LEU A 336 -9.71 5.10 6.65
N LEU A 337 -9.77 5.12 5.32
CA LEU A 337 -10.96 4.73 4.57
C LEU A 337 -11.30 3.25 4.76
N GLU A 338 -10.31 2.35 4.80
CA GLU A 338 -10.52 0.93 5.08
C GLU A 338 -11.10 0.70 6.47
N ILE A 339 -10.50 1.31 7.50
CA ILE A 339 -10.97 1.19 8.89
C ILE A 339 -12.38 1.77 9.01
N ALA A 340 -12.64 2.98 8.50
CA ALA A 340 -13.95 3.61 8.53
C ALA A 340 -15.02 2.73 7.88
N SER A 341 -14.67 2.13 6.74
CA SER A 341 -15.58 1.24 6.04
C SER A 341 -15.93 -0.01 6.85
N MET A 342 -14.99 -0.56 7.59
CA MET A 342 -15.25 -1.73 8.46
C MET A 342 -16.13 -1.40 9.66
N LEU A 343 -16.03 -0.20 10.19
CA LEU A 343 -16.81 0.25 11.33
C LEU A 343 -18.22 0.70 10.94
N SER A 344 -18.47 0.97 9.65
CA SER A 344 -19.78 1.42 9.16
C SER A 344 -20.78 0.26 8.99
N PRO A 345 -21.94 0.33 9.64
CA PRO A 345 -23.01 -0.66 9.43
C PRO A 345 -23.52 -0.70 7.98
N VAL A 346 -23.58 0.45 7.32
CA VAL A 346 -24.00 0.56 5.90
C VAL A 346 -23.02 -0.16 5.00
N TYR A 347 -21.73 -0.02 5.26
CA TYR A 347 -20.70 -0.69 4.52
C TYR A 347 -20.71 -2.22 4.70
N ALA A 348 -20.97 -2.70 5.92
CA ALA A 348 -21.13 -4.13 6.19
C ALA A 348 -22.25 -4.75 5.34
N MET A 349 -23.34 -4.02 5.13
CA MET A 349 -24.43 -4.45 4.22
C MET A 349 -23.98 -4.52 2.76
N LEU A 350 -23.20 -3.54 2.30
CA LEU A 350 -22.68 -3.51 0.92
C LEU A 350 -21.66 -4.63 0.67
N LYS A 351 -20.81 -4.94 1.64
CA LYS A 351 -19.82 -6.04 1.57
C LYS A 351 -20.47 -7.40 1.31
N ASN A 352 -21.64 -7.62 1.89
CA ASN A 352 -22.41 -8.86 1.69
C ASN A 352 -23.04 -8.97 0.28
N GLN A 353 -23.03 -7.89 -0.52
CA GLN A 353 -23.58 -7.82 -1.88
C GLN A 353 -22.53 -7.88 -2.99
N GLY A 354 -21.28 -8.30 -2.69
CA GLY A 354 -20.21 -8.40 -3.70
C GLY A 354 -19.39 -7.11 -3.86
N TYR A 355 -18.95 -6.60 -2.76
CA TYR A 355 -18.17 -5.38 -2.61
C TYR A 355 -16.88 -5.30 -3.43
N THR A 356 -16.65 -4.12 -4.01
CA THR A 356 -15.37 -3.74 -4.64
C THR A 356 -14.73 -2.52 -3.94
N PRO A 357 -13.40 -2.34 -4.00
CA PRO A 357 -12.73 -1.16 -3.44
C PRO A 357 -13.33 0.18 -3.89
N GLU A 358 -13.84 0.25 -5.12
CA GLU A 358 -14.52 1.44 -5.67
C GLU A 358 -15.78 1.85 -4.88
N MET A 359 -16.45 0.89 -4.23
CA MET A 359 -17.65 1.18 -3.44
C MET A 359 -17.35 1.99 -2.17
N LYS A 360 -16.14 1.90 -1.61
CA LYS A 360 -15.69 2.73 -0.48
C LYS A 360 -15.71 4.21 -0.88
N HIS A 361 -15.12 4.52 -2.01
CA HIS A 361 -15.10 5.90 -2.52
C HIS A 361 -16.51 6.42 -2.80
N ARG A 362 -17.38 5.59 -3.40
CA ARG A 362 -18.78 5.97 -3.66
C ARG A 362 -19.55 6.28 -2.38
N TRP A 363 -19.34 5.51 -1.32
CA TRP A 363 -19.98 5.78 -0.03
C TRP A 363 -19.60 7.16 0.50
N ILE A 364 -18.31 7.49 0.53
CA ILE A 364 -17.85 8.81 0.98
C ILE A 364 -18.35 9.93 0.08
N LEU A 365 -18.32 9.75 -1.22
CA LEU A 365 -18.89 10.73 -2.16
C LEU A 365 -20.38 10.96 -1.92
N THR A 366 -21.14 9.93 -1.53
CA THR A 366 -22.57 10.07 -1.17
C THR A 366 -22.76 10.91 0.08
N GLU A 367 -21.92 10.73 1.11
CA GLU A 367 -21.91 11.60 2.29
C GLU A 367 -21.61 13.04 1.92
N MET A 368 -20.56 13.28 1.12
CA MET A 368 -20.16 14.61 0.67
C MET A 368 -21.25 15.31 -0.16
N VAL A 369 -22.00 14.56 -0.98
CA VAL A 369 -23.19 15.08 -1.68
C VAL A 369 -24.25 15.52 -0.68
N GLY A 370 -24.52 14.73 0.35
CA GLY A 370 -25.46 15.08 1.42
C GLY A 370 -25.06 16.36 2.16
N GLN A 371 -23.77 16.49 2.51
CA GLN A 371 -23.19 17.70 3.12
C GLN A 371 -23.35 18.92 2.20
N LEU A 372 -23.06 18.77 0.90
CA LEU A 372 -23.22 19.84 -0.07
C LEU A 372 -24.69 20.30 -0.18
N ILE A 373 -25.65 19.37 -0.30
CA ILE A 373 -27.08 19.69 -0.35
C ILE A 373 -27.51 20.42 0.92
N SER A 374 -27.10 19.93 2.10
CA SER A 374 -27.40 20.54 3.39
C SER A 374 -26.83 21.97 3.50
N SER A 375 -25.60 22.17 3.04
CA SER A 375 -24.95 23.48 3.04
C SER A 375 -25.66 24.46 2.10
N VAL A 376 -25.96 24.03 0.88
CA VAL A 376 -26.66 24.84 -0.12
C VAL A 376 -28.07 25.23 0.35
N SER A 377 -28.78 24.34 1.04
CA SER A 377 -30.13 24.65 1.57
C SER A 377 -30.17 25.74 2.65
N LYS A 378 -29.03 26.01 3.28
CA LYS A 378 -28.86 27.06 4.32
C LYS A 378 -28.31 28.36 3.79
N MET A 379 -27.90 28.44 2.51
CA MET A 379 -27.23 29.58 1.91
C MET A 379 -28.22 30.52 1.19
N GLU A 380 -27.87 31.82 1.11
CA GLU A 380 -28.55 32.74 0.25
C GLU A 380 -28.23 32.49 -1.23
N ASN A 381 -29.12 32.90 -2.14
CA ASN A 381 -29.00 32.66 -3.59
C ASN A 381 -27.66 33.11 -4.21
N VAL A 382 -27.04 34.17 -3.67
CA VAL A 382 -25.74 34.69 -4.16
C VAL A 382 -24.58 33.70 -3.83
N GLU A 383 -24.63 33.07 -2.65
CA GLU A 383 -23.61 32.09 -2.22
C GLU A 383 -23.76 30.81 -2.98
N VAL A 384 -25.00 30.34 -3.22
CA VAL A 384 -25.31 29.19 -4.06
C VAL A 384 -24.75 29.39 -5.46
N LYS A 385 -24.92 30.59 -6.05
CA LYS A 385 -24.39 30.94 -7.38
C LYS A 385 -22.86 30.82 -7.42
N LYS A 386 -22.13 31.26 -6.40
CA LYS A 386 -20.66 31.12 -6.32
C LYS A 386 -20.20 29.65 -6.26
N ILE A 387 -20.92 28.81 -5.52
CA ILE A 387 -20.64 27.39 -5.48
C ILE A 387 -20.89 26.74 -6.84
N MET A 388 -22.03 27.07 -7.48
CA MET A 388 -22.35 26.56 -8.82
C MET A 388 -21.34 27.02 -9.87
N GLU A 389 -20.87 28.28 -9.80
CA GLU A 389 -19.79 28.78 -10.67
C GLU A 389 -18.48 27.99 -10.44
N GLY A 390 -18.14 27.66 -9.19
CA GLY A 390 -17.00 26.81 -8.84
C GLY A 390 -17.09 25.38 -9.40
N ILE A 391 -18.30 24.80 -9.43
CA ILE A 391 -18.57 23.48 -10.01
C ILE A 391 -18.43 23.50 -11.54
N LEU A 392 -18.98 24.55 -12.17
CA LEU A 392 -19.03 24.67 -13.64
C LEU A 392 -17.69 25.12 -14.23
N CYS A 393 -16.91 25.92 -13.45
CA CYS A 393 -15.64 26.49 -13.91
C CYS A 393 -14.54 26.37 -12.86
N PRO A 394 -14.07 25.15 -12.53
CA PRO A 394 -13.10 24.95 -11.44
C PRO A 394 -11.74 25.65 -11.64
N TYR A 395 -11.44 26.11 -12.86
CA TYR A 395 -10.18 26.78 -13.21
C TYR A 395 -10.26 28.30 -13.32
N THR A 396 -11.45 28.91 -13.24
CA THR A 396 -11.62 30.36 -13.40
C THR A 396 -11.47 31.15 -12.11
N SER A 397 -11.55 30.52 -10.95
CA SER A 397 -11.38 31.20 -9.64
C SER A 397 -9.99 31.79 -9.41
N THR A 398 -8.98 31.35 -10.17
CA THR A 398 -7.61 31.89 -10.13
C THR A 398 -7.42 33.12 -11.01
N MET A 399 -8.25 33.33 -12.03
CA MET A 399 -8.14 34.47 -12.93
C MET A 399 -8.91 35.71 -12.44
N ILE A 400 -9.97 35.54 -11.67
CA ILE A 400 -10.81 36.69 -11.21
C ILE A 400 -10.12 37.54 -10.13
N LYS A 401 -9.08 37.03 -9.44
CA LYS A 401 -8.33 37.82 -8.46
C LYS A 401 -7.28 38.76 -9.04
N ASN A 402 -6.99 38.70 -10.33
CA ASN A 402 -5.98 39.56 -10.98
C ASN A 402 -6.56 40.70 -11.79
N THR A 403 -7.86 40.95 -11.73
CA THR A 403 -8.51 42.07 -12.50
C THR A 403 -9.09 43.18 -11.65
N ASN A 404 -8.76 43.25 -10.36
CA ASN A 404 -9.03 44.43 -9.54
C ASN A 404 -7.73 44.97 -8.95
N VAL A 405 -7.03 45.80 -9.70
CA VAL A 405 -6.13 46.86 -9.22
C VAL A 405 -6.89 48.13 -9.20
#